data_a93e0e45517eaca167029bc2282f12f1
#
_entry.id   a93e0e45517eaca167029bc2282f12f1
#
_cell.length_a   1.000
_cell.length_b   1.000
_cell.length_c   1.000
_cell.angle_alpha   90.00
_cell.angle_beta   90.00
_cell.angle_gamma   90.00
#
_symmetry.space_group_name_H-M   'P 1'
#
loop_
_entity.id
_entity.type
_entity.pdbx_description
1 polymer ?
#
loop_
_entity_poly.entity_id
_entity_poly.type
_entity_poly.pdbx_seq_one_letter_code
_entity_poly.pdbx_strand_id
1 'polypeptide(L)'
;MKSTDTTGDSSLRLELNVPNCVTALRVVLAAIIGYLLYQREPGALFAAGILLIVAASTDTLDGILSRRLGQETPGGALFDLVADELLFMPSLILAIVAGLFARTDGLMPLNPYLYAVPALAGGVSVLAGVAVFLRKRRTRVFDFPSPPPVAKANYWFWMAPLIVAVLGVGPDSFLAVLMYLALISTILTFYAYLKKGSYVFTD
;
A
#
# COMPACT_ATOMS: atom_id res chain seq x y z
N MET A 1 12.81 40.54 28.20
CA MET A 1 12.65 40.59 26.74
C MET A 1 13.06 39.22 26.22
N LYS A 2 12.09 38.27 26.12
CA LYS A 2 12.29 36.89 25.67
C LYS A 2 11.95 36.90 24.18
N SER A 3 12.94 36.72 23.33
CA SER A 3 12.76 36.50 21.90
C SER A 3 12.14 35.12 21.67
N THR A 4 10.87 35.08 21.33
CA THR A 4 10.19 33.89 20.83
C THR A 4 10.54 33.74 19.38
N ASP A 5 11.66 33.08 19.08
CA ASP A 5 11.91 32.55 17.75
C ASP A 5 11.04 31.29 17.54
N THR A 6 9.81 31.52 17.11
CA THR A 6 8.92 30.50 16.59
C THR A 6 8.92 30.55 15.06
N THR A 7 10.06 30.30 14.45
CA THR A 7 10.10 29.84 13.07
C THR A 7 9.88 28.32 13.08
N GLY A 8 8.63 27.92 13.16
CA GLY A 8 8.24 26.54 12.99
C GLY A 8 8.49 26.09 11.55
N ASP A 9 9.76 25.80 11.24
CA ASP A 9 10.11 24.98 10.08
C ASP A 9 9.83 23.52 10.44
N SER A 10 8.55 23.14 10.41
CA SER A 10 8.12 21.73 10.41
C SER A 10 8.47 21.13 9.04
N SER A 11 9.75 21.16 8.71
CA SER A 11 10.28 20.49 7.54
C SER A 11 10.00 19.01 7.68
N LEU A 12 9.61 18.36 6.58
CA LEU A 12 9.58 16.89 6.44
C LEU A 12 11.02 16.36 6.51
N ARG A 13 11.71 16.59 7.63
CA ARG A 13 13.02 15.98 7.84
C ARG A 13 12.74 14.51 8.11
N LEU A 14 13.29 13.66 7.25
CA LEU A 14 13.42 12.24 7.53
C LEU A 14 14.44 12.14 8.66
N GLU A 15 13.95 12.08 9.88
CA GLU A 15 14.77 11.76 11.02
C GLU A 15 15.08 10.28 10.99
N LEU A 16 16.32 9.90 11.33
CA LEU A 16 16.73 8.50 11.46
C LEU A 16 16.11 7.92 12.75
N ASN A 17 14.81 7.69 12.71
CA ASN A 17 14.04 7.06 13.78
C ASN A 17 13.84 5.58 13.43
N VAL A 18 13.61 4.76 14.46
CA VAL A 18 13.39 3.31 14.30
C VAL A 18 12.31 3.02 13.24
N PRO A 19 11.13 3.70 13.23
CA PRO A 19 10.12 3.49 12.20
C PRO A 19 10.65 3.75 10.79
N ASN A 20 11.36 4.85 10.56
CA ASN A 20 11.90 5.19 9.24
C ASN A 20 12.96 4.20 8.74
N CYS A 21 13.72 3.57 9.65
CA CYS A 21 14.65 2.50 9.30
C CYS A 21 13.90 1.24 8.84
N VAL A 22 12.79 0.89 9.47
CA VAL A 22 11.94 -0.25 9.08
C VAL A 22 11.29 0.02 7.71
N THR A 23 10.80 1.23 7.48
CA THR A 23 10.27 1.65 6.18
C THR A 23 11.34 1.60 5.08
N ALA A 24 12.58 2.03 5.36
CA ALA A 24 13.69 1.92 4.41
C ALA A 24 14.04 0.46 4.08
N LEU A 25 14.03 -0.43 5.08
CA LEU A 25 14.20 -1.86 4.88
C LEU A 25 13.10 -2.43 3.96
N ARG A 26 11.85 -1.98 4.10
CA ARG A 26 10.73 -2.39 3.23
C ARG A 26 10.97 -1.99 1.77
N VAL A 27 11.55 -0.82 1.48
CA VAL A 27 11.92 -0.42 0.12
C VAL A 27 12.99 -1.35 -0.47
N VAL A 28 13.98 -1.76 0.33
CA VAL A 28 14.98 -2.75 -0.10
C VAL A 28 14.33 -4.11 -0.37
N LEU A 29 13.44 -4.56 0.53
CA LEU A 29 12.68 -5.80 0.34
C LEU A 29 11.82 -5.75 -0.92
N ALA A 30 11.17 -4.62 -1.21
CA ALA A 30 10.39 -4.43 -2.44
C ALA A 30 11.24 -4.64 -3.71
N ALA A 31 12.47 -4.13 -3.74
CA ALA A 31 13.38 -4.34 -4.86
C ALA A 31 13.79 -5.82 -5.01
N ILE A 32 14.09 -6.50 -3.90
CA ILE A 32 14.43 -7.93 -3.89
C ILE A 32 13.22 -8.77 -4.35
N ILE A 33 12.03 -8.50 -3.83
CA ILE A 33 10.78 -9.18 -4.21
C ILE A 33 10.51 -8.98 -5.71
N GLY A 34 10.65 -7.75 -6.21
CA GLY A 34 10.48 -7.44 -7.63
C GLY A 34 11.46 -8.24 -8.51
N TYR A 35 12.71 -8.35 -8.10
CA TYR A 35 13.70 -9.17 -8.82
C TYR A 35 13.34 -10.65 -8.83
N LEU A 36 12.92 -11.22 -7.69
CA LEU A 36 12.51 -12.62 -7.58
C LEU A 36 11.26 -12.92 -8.42
N LEU A 37 10.26 -12.02 -8.41
CA LEU A 37 9.06 -12.14 -9.24
C LEU A 37 9.39 -12.08 -10.75
N TYR A 38 10.38 -11.26 -11.12
CA TYR A 38 10.84 -11.15 -12.50
C TYR A 38 11.46 -12.46 -13.01
N GLN A 39 12.16 -13.22 -12.17
CA GLN A 39 12.78 -14.50 -12.53
C GLN A 39 11.74 -15.58 -12.89
N ARG A 40 10.54 -15.53 -12.34
CA ARG A 40 9.43 -16.48 -12.54
C ARG A 40 9.75 -17.95 -12.24
N GLU A 41 10.86 -18.23 -11.61
CA GLU A 41 11.23 -19.58 -11.19
C GLU A 41 10.43 -19.99 -9.94
N PRO A 42 9.99 -21.24 -9.81
CA PRO A 42 9.19 -21.68 -8.66
C PRO A 42 9.84 -21.38 -7.31
N GLY A 43 11.16 -21.57 -7.19
CA GLY A 43 11.92 -21.25 -5.97
C GLY A 43 11.98 -19.76 -5.67
N ALA A 44 12.16 -18.92 -6.71
CA ALA A 44 12.17 -17.47 -6.59
C ALA A 44 10.78 -16.93 -6.22
N LEU A 45 9.71 -17.47 -6.83
CA LEU A 45 8.33 -17.11 -6.49
C LEU A 45 8.00 -17.46 -5.04
N PHE A 46 8.39 -18.65 -4.58
CA PHE A 46 8.18 -19.05 -3.18
C PHE A 46 8.93 -18.11 -2.22
N ALA A 47 10.20 -17.80 -2.50
CA ALA A 47 10.97 -16.85 -1.71
C ALA A 47 10.33 -15.44 -1.72
N ALA A 48 9.87 -14.97 -2.88
CA ALA A 48 9.16 -13.69 -3.00
C ALA A 48 7.89 -13.66 -2.14
N GLY A 49 7.10 -14.75 -2.14
CA GLY A 49 5.89 -14.86 -1.32
C GLY A 49 6.19 -14.81 0.18
N ILE A 50 7.24 -15.47 0.65
CA ILE A 50 7.68 -15.39 2.06
C ILE A 50 8.13 -13.96 2.39
N LEU A 51 8.91 -13.32 1.52
CA LEU A 51 9.35 -11.95 1.75
C LEU A 51 8.17 -10.95 1.73
N LEU A 52 7.13 -11.17 0.91
CA LEU A 52 5.90 -10.39 0.96
C LEU A 52 5.20 -10.50 2.32
N ILE A 53 5.11 -11.71 2.89
CA ILE A 53 4.55 -11.91 4.23
C ILE A 53 5.38 -11.16 5.28
N VAL A 54 6.70 -11.27 5.23
CA VAL A 54 7.59 -10.57 6.16
C VAL A 54 7.43 -9.06 6.03
N ALA A 55 7.46 -8.53 4.80
CA ALA A 55 7.33 -7.09 4.56
C ALA A 55 5.97 -6.54 5.03
N ALA A 56 4.87 -7.27 4.76
CA ALA A 56 3.55 -6.89 5.21
C ALA A 56 3.40 -6.96 6.75
N SER A 57 4.03 -7.95 7.40
CA SER A 57 4.00 -8.10 8.86
C SER A 57 4.81 -6.99 9.56
N THR A 58 5.95 -6.58 9.00
CA THR A 58 6.76 -5.50 9.55
C THR A 58 6.04 -4.16 9.51
N ASP A 59 5.22 -3.88 8.49
CA ASP A 59 4.36 -2.70 8.40
C ASP A 59 3.41 -2.57 9.61
N THR A 60 2.76 -3.66 9.98
CA THR A 60 1.88 -3.67 11.16
C THR A 60 2.65 -3.41 12.46
N LEU A 61 3.87 -3.95 12.57
CA LEU A 61 4.70 -3.82 13.75
C LEU A 61 5.24 -2.40 13.92
N ASP A 62 5.72 -1.77 12.85
CA ASP A 62 6.26 -0.41 12.93
C ASP A 62 5.16 0.62 13.18
N GLY A 63 3.97 0.46 12.61
CA GLY A 63 2.81 1.29 12.91
C GLY A 63 2.35 1.19 14.40
N ILE A 64 2.50 0.03 15.05
CA ILE A 64 2.25 -0.13 16.48
C ILE A 64 3.39 0.53 17.29
N LEU A 65 4.62 0.34 16.85
CA LEU A 65 5.81 0.83 17.54
C LEU A 65 5.88 2.36 17.51
N SER A 66 5.63 2.99 16.36
CA SER A 66 5.62 4.45 16.21
C SER A 66 4.60 5.12 17.12
N ARG A 67 3.38 4.54 17.22
CA ARG A 67 2.34 5.01 18.15
C ARG A 67 2.76 4.89 19.62
N ARG A 68 3.37 3.75 20.00
CA ARG A 68 3.83 3.53 21.37
C ARG A 68 5.00 4.42 21.78
N LEU A 69 5.89 4.74 20.84
CA LEU A 69 7.08 5.56 21.08
C LEU A 69 6.80 7.07 20.90
N GLY A 70 5.61 7.46 20.41
CA GLY A 70 5.30 8.87 20.13
C GLY A 70 6.20 9.50 19.06
N GLN A 71 6.77 8.69 18.16
CA GLN A 71 7.72 9.12 17.13
C GLN A 71 7.04 9.31 15.76
N GLU A 72 5.75 9.56 15.76
CA GLU A 72 5.02 9.84 14.51
C GLU A 72 5.42 11.21 13.95
N THR A 73 5.94 11.22 12.72
CA THR A 73 6.25 12.46 11.99
C THR A 73 5.46 12.49 10.68
N PRO A 74 5.01 13.68 10.23
CA PRO A 74 4.33 13.79 8.92
C PRO A 74 5.20 13.31 7.76
N GLY A 75 6.51 13.49 7.84
CA GLY A 75 7.47 12.99 6.87
C GLY A 75 7.59 11.47 6.86
N GLY A 76 7.60 10.86 8.06
CA GLY A 76 7.62 9.41 8.22
C GLY A 76 6.35 8.76 7.67
N ALA A 77 5.17 9.31 7.98
CA ALA A 77 3.91 8.80 7.46
C ALA A 77 3.81 8.88 5.93
N LEU A 78 4.35 9.92 5.31
CA LEU A 78 4.42 10.02 3.85
C LEU A 78 5.40 9.01 3.26
N PHE A 79 6.56 8.83 3.89
CA PHE A 79 7.56 7.85 3.46
C PHE A 79 7.02 6.42 3.55
N ASP A 80 6.31 6.11 4.62
CA ASP A 80 5.65 4.82 4.83
C ASP A 80 4.61 4.54 3.72
N LEU A 81 3.73 5.50 3.44
CA LEU A 81 2.75 5.39 2.37
C LEU A 81 3.39 5.12 1.00
N VAL A 82 4.49 5.81 0.68
CA VAL A 82 5.23 5.60 -0.58
C VAL A 82 5.90 4.22 -0.60
N ALA A 83 6.47 3.77 0.53
CA ALA A 83 7.11 2.47 0.62
C ALA A 83 6.11 1.31 0.45
N ASP A 84 4.90 1.46 0.99
CA ASP A 84 3.82 0.49 0.81
C ASP A 84 3.41 0.36 -0.66
N GLU A 85 3.27 1.48 -1.35
CA GLU A 85 2.96 1.46 -2.78
C GLU A 85 4.11 0.91 -3.64
N LEU A 86 5.37 1.18 -3.27
CA LEU A 86 6.54 0.60 -3.92
C LEU A 86 6.67 -0.91 -3.69
N LEU A 87 6.17 -1.42 -2.58
CA LEU A 87 6.08 -2.85 -2.34
C LEU A 87 4.94 -3.47 -3.13
N PHE A 88 3.74 -2.91 -3.02
CA PHE A 88 2.50 -3.50 -3.52
C PHE A 88 2.38 -3.41 -5.05
N MET A 89 2.49 -2.22 -5.63
CA MET A 89 2.21 -1.97 -7.04
C MET A 89 3.12 -2.74 -8.00
N PRO A 90 4.47 -2.70 -7.86
CA PRO A 90 5.34 -3.49 -8.71
C PRO A 90 5.13 -5.00 -8.54
N SER A 91 4.89 -5.46 -7.31
CA SER A 91 4.64 -6.87 -7.04
C SER A 91 3.35 -7.35 -7.69
N LEU A 92 2.28 -6.56 -7.64
CA LEU A 92 1.01 -6.86 -8.30
C LEU A 92 1.18 -6.88 -9.83
N ILE A 93 1.84 -5.88 -10.40
CA ILE A 93 2.09 -5.80 -11.85
C ILE A 93 2.90 -7.01 -12.32
N LEU A 94 3.97 -7.36 -11.62
CA LEU A 94 4.81 -8.51 -11.97
C LEU A 94 4.06 -9.83 -11.81
N ALA A 95 3.22 -9.98 -10.79
CA ALA A 95 2.37 -11.16 -10.62
C ALA A 95 1.35 -11.30 -11.77
N ILE A 96 0.76 -10.20 -12.23
CA ILE A 96 -0.13 -10.16 -13.40
C ILE A 96 0.64 -10.56 -14.66
N VAL A 97 1.79 -9.95 -14.92
CA VAL A 97 2.63 -10.23 -16.10
C VAL A 97 3.18 -11.67 -16.08
N ALA A 98 3.40 -12.23 -14.89
CA ALA A 98 3.80 -13.62 -14.72
C ALA A 98 2.63 -14.62 -14.87
N GLY A 99 1.39 -14.16 -14.98
CA GLY A 99 0.22 -15.04 -15.13
C GLY A 99 -0.24 -15.71 -13.84
N LEU A 100 0.19 -15.26 -12.67
CA LEU A 100 -0.04 -15.97 -11.42
C LEU A 100 -1.52 -16.02 -10.99
N PHE A 101 -2.37 -15.17 -11.55
CA PHE A 101 -3.82 -15.17 -11.31
C PHE A 101 -4.60 -16.03 -12.32
N ALA A 102 -3.94 -16.54 -13.38
CA ALA A 102 -4.62 -17.32 -14.45
C ALA A 102 -5.28 -18.62 -13.91
N ARG A 103 -4.79 -19.15 -12.81
CA ARG A 103 -5.36 -20.34 -12.14
C ARG A 103 -6.81 -20.14 -11.68
N THR A 104 -7.31 -18.93 -11.59
CA THR A 104 -8.72 -18.64 -11.29
C THR A 104 -9.58 -18.45 -12.52
N ASP A 105 -9.02 -18.66 -13.71
CA ASP A 105 -9.77 -18.59 -14.97
C ASP A 105 -10.86 -19.66 -14.99
N GLY A 106 -12.06 -19.28 -15.45
CA GLY A 106 -13.23 -20.15 -15.37
C GLY A 106 -13.95 -20.22 -14.03
N LEU A 107 -13.32 -19.78 -12.93
CA LEU A 107 -13.97 -19.64 -11.61
C LEU A 107 -14.58 -18.25 -11.41
N MET A 108 -14.18 -17.30 -12.22
CA MET A 108 -14.62 -15.90 -12.16
C MET A 108 -15.34 -15.54 -13.47
N PRO A 109 -16.43 -14.73 -13.42
CA PRO A 109 -17.23 -14.38 -14.60
C PRO A 109 -16.49 -13.49 -15.59
N LEU A 110 -15.40 -12.83 -15.14
CA LEU A 110 -14.52 -11.99 -15.98
C LEU A 110 -13.11 -12.51 -15.89
N ASN A 111 -12.28 -12.11 -16.85
CA ASN A 111 -10.85 -12.40 -16.81
C ASN A 111 -10.25 -11.97 -15.46
N PRO A 112 -9.53 -12.87 -14.74
CA PRO A 112 -8.97 -12.58 -13.40
C PRO A 112 -8.17 -11.28 -13.32
N TYR A 113 -7.50 -10.91 -14.39
CA TYR A 113 -6.69 -9.68 -14.43
C TYR A 113 -7.51 -8.40 -14.35
N LEU A 114 -8.78 -8.41 -14.79
CA LEU A 114 -9.67 -7.25 -14.67
C LEU A 114 -10.00 -6.92 -13.23
N TYR A 115 -9.95 -7.91 -12.34
CA TYR A 115 -10.17 -7.67 -10.92
C TYR A 115 -9.02 -6.91 -10.25
N ALA A 116 -7.82 -6.93 -10.83
CA ALA A 116 -6.70 -6.15 -10.34
C ALA A 116 -6.73 -4.67 -10.75
N VAL A 117 -7.54 -4.31 -11.76
CA VAL A 117 -7.63 -2.92 -12.25
C VAL A 117 -8.02 -1.92 -11.14
N PRO A 118 -9.02 -2.19 -10.26
CA PRO A 118 -9.34 -1.28 -9.17
C PRO A 118 -8.19 -1.09 -8.18
N ALA A 119 -7.39 -2.13 -7.90
CA ALA A 119 -6.23 -2.03 -7.04
C ALA A 119 -5.15 -1.15 -7.66
N LEU A 120 -4.86 -1.35 -8.94
CA LEU A 120 -3.90 -0.52 -9.70
C LEU A 120 -4.36 0.94 -9.75
N ALA A 121 -5.65 1.20 -10.01
CA ALA A 121 -6.21 2.54 -10.01
C ALA A 121 -6.12 3.20 -8.62
N GLY A 122 -6.31 2.42 -7.55
CA GLY A 122 -6.13 2.86 -6.17
C GLY A 122 -4.70 3.33 -5.90
N GLY A 123 -3.70 2.52 -6.23
CA GLY A 123 -2.29 2.86 -6.06
C GLY A 123 -1.87 4.09 -6.86
N VAL A 124 -2.29 4.19 -8.13
CA VAL A 124 -2.04 5.40 -8.94
C VAL A 124 -2.66 6.64 -8.28
N SER A 125 -3.85 6.52 -7.69
CA SER A 125 -4.52 7.62 -7.00
C SER A 125 -3.77 8.06 -5.75
N VAL A 126 -3.20 7.11 -4.98
CA VAL A 126 -2.34 7.40 -3.83
C VAL A 126 -1.10 8.16 -4.26
N LEU A 127 -0.38 7.67 -5.26
CA LEU A 127 0.83 8.32 -5.77
C LEU A 127 0.53 9.72 -6.33
N ALA A 128 -0.59 9.89 -7.04
CA ALA A 128 -1.03 11.20 -7.52
C ALA A 128 -1.34 12.14 -6.34
N GLY A 129 -2.00 11.66 -5.28
CA GLY A 129 -2.26 12.40 -4.05
C GLY A 129 -0.98 12.88 -3.38
N VAL A 130 0.02 12.01 -3.27
CA VAL A 130 1.36 12.34 -2.76
C VAL A 130 2.02 13.43 -3.61
N ALA A 131 2.00 13.30 -4.94
CA ALA A 131 2.58 14.27 -5.85
C ALA A 131 1.91 15.66 -5.72
N VAL A 132 0.58 15.70 -5.61
CA VAL A 132 -0.19 16.94 -5.38
C VAL A 132 0.17 17.56 -4.02
N PHE A 133 0.26 16.73 -2.97
CA PHE A 133 0.67 17.18 -1.64
C PHE A 133 2.05 17.83 -1.67
N LEU A 134 3.05 17.16 -2.26
CA LEU A 134 4.41 17.67 -2.37
C LEU A 134 4.47 18.99 -3.16
N ARG A 135 3.64 19.12 -4.21
CA ARG A 135 3.55 20.35 -5.02
C ARG A 135 2.90 21.52 -4.25
N LYS A 136 1.81 21.24 -3.51
CA LYS A 136 1.06 22.27 -2.76
C LYS A 136 1.69 22.63 -1.42
N ARG A 137 2.65 21.88 -0.92
CA ARG A 137 3.35 22.16 0.35
C ARG A 137 3.93 23.57 0.45
N ARG A 138 4.29 24.18 -0.67
CA ARG A 138 4.77 25.59 -0.73
C ARG A 138 3.70 26.62 -0.30
N THR A 139 2.43 26.24 -0.23
CA THR A 139 1.31 27.16 0.02
C THR A 139 0.68 27.07 1.43
N ARG A 140 1.26 26.34 2.37
CA ARG A 140 0.89 26.24 3.83
C ARG A 140 -0.56 25.84 4.17
N VAL A 141 -1.37 25.35 3.25
CA VAL A 141 -2.84 25.19 3.46
C VAL A 141 -3.34 23.78 3.13
N PHE A 142 -2.60 22.71 3.41
CA PHE A 142 -3.13 21.39 3.10
C PHE A 142 -2.84 20.38 4.21
N ASP A 143 -3.86 20.08 5.02
CA ASP A 143 -3.91 18.86 5.82
C ASP A 143 -4.20 17.68 4.87
N PHE A 144 -3.30 16.69 4.88
CA PHE A 144 -3.56 15.45 4.15
C PHE A 144 -4.71 14.71 4.86
N PRO A 145 -5.88 14.57 4.23
CA PRO A 145 -7.01 13.94 4.89
C PRO A 145 -6.63 12.48 5.24
N SER A 146 -6.71 12.14 6.52
CA SER A 146 -6.46 10.76 6.97
C SER A 146 -7.36 9.80 6.20
N PRO A 147 -6.79 8.72 5.59
CA PRO A 147 -7.60 7.75 4.87
C PRO A 147 -8.64 7.11 5.80
N PRO A 148 -9.85 6.82 5.31
CA PRO A 148 -10.84 6.12 6.11
C PRO A 148 -10.32 4.74 6.52
N PRO A 149 -10.72 4.19 7.69
CA PRO A 149 -10.25 2.88 8.16
C PRO A 149 -10.44 1.75 7.13
N VAL A 150 -11.50 1.83 6.33
CA VAL A 150 -11.80 0.89 5.25
C VAL A 150 -10.70 0.89 4.17
N ALA A 151 -10.08 2.04 3.89
CA ALA A 151 -8.99 2.12 2.92
C ALA A 151 -7.73 1.38 3.40
N LYS A 152 -7.44 1.42 4.70
CA LYS A 152 -6.34 0.62 5.28
C LYS A 152 -6.64 -0.87 5.22
N ALA A 153 -7.88 -1.28 5.48
CA ALA A 153 -8.30 -2.67 5.34
C ALA A 153 -8.21 -3.15 3.89
N ASN A 154 -8.54 -2.29 2.91
CA ASN A 154 -8.48 -2.63 1.49
C ASN A 154 -7.08 -3.06 1.03
N TYR A 155 -6.02 -2.42 1.54
CA TYR A 155 -4.64 -2.83 1.28
C TYR A 155 -4.40 -4.30 1.66
N TRP A 156 -4.84 -4.73 2.85
CA TRP A 156 -4.71 -6.11 3.31
C TRP A 156 -5.54 -7.10 2.48
N PHE A 157 -6.75 -6.69 2.07
CA PHE A 157 -7.57 -7.52 1.19
C PHE A 157 -6.93 -7.77 -0.17
N TRP A 158 -6.10 -6.86 -0.69
CA TRP A 158 -5.35 -7.07 -1.92
C TRP A 158 -4.00 -7.76 -1.69
N MET A 159 -3.37 -7.55 -0.55
CA MET A 159 -2.13 -8.22 -0.21
C MET A 159 -2.32 -9.73 -0.06
N ALA A 160 -3.44 -10.17 0.52
CA ALA A 160 -3.74 -11.59 0.73
C ALA A 160 -3.81 -12.40 -0.60
N PRO A 161 -4.61 -12.04 -1.61
CA PRO A 161 -4.62 -12.77 -2.88
C PRO A 161 -3.28 -12.66 -3.62
N LEU A 162 -2.55 -11.54 -3.52
CA LEU A 162 -1.23 -11.41 -4.11
C LEU A 162 -0.24 -12.44 -3.50
N ILE A 163 -0.18 -12.54 -2.19
CA ILE A 163 0.68 -13.50 -1.49
C ILE A 163 0.32 -14.95 -1.87
N VAL A 164 -0.98 -15.29 -1.87
CA VAL A 164 -1.47 -16.62 -2.24
C VAL A 164 -1.16 -16.96 -3.70
N ALA A 165 -1.31 -16.00 -4.61
CA ALA A 165 -0.98 -16.17 -6.02
C ALA A 165 0.53 -16.41 -6.21
N VAL A 166 1.37 -15.61 -5.55
CA VAL A 166 2.84 -15.70 -5.64
C VAL A 166 3.36 -17.00 -5.04
N LEU A 167 2.85 -17.41 -3.87
CA LEU A 167 3.22 -18.68 -3.25
C LEU A 167 2.72 -19.90 -4.02
N GLY A 168 1.70 -19.74 -4.86
CA GLY A 168 1.07 -20.86 -5.56
C GLY A 168 0.36 -21.86 -4.63
N VAL A 169 -0.02 -21.44 -3.41
CA VAL A 169 -0.61 -22.33 -2.39
C VAL A 169 -2.14 -22.28 -2.40
N GLY A 170 -2.74 -23.34 -1.85
CA GLY A 170 -4.19 -23.47 -1.71
C GLY A 170 -4.92 -23.79 -3.02
N PRO A 171 -6.21 -24.15 -2.96
CA PRO A 171 -7.03 -24.40 -4.13
C PRO A 171 -7.35 -23.10 -4.90
N ASP A 172 -7.60 -23.21 -6.19
CA ASP A 172 -7.90 -22.05 -7.06
C ASP A 172 -9.17 -21.31 -6.63
N SER A 173 -10.15 -22.02 -6.09
CA SER A 173 -11.36 -21.44 -5.50
C SER A 173 -11.05 -20.54 -4.30
N PHE A 174 -10.03 -20.86 -3.50
CA PHE A 174 -9.61 -20.03 -2.37
C PHE A 174 -9.05 -18.69 -2.86
N LEU A 175 -8.18 -18.72 -3.88
CA LEU A 175 -7.66 -17.50 -4.48
C LEU A 175 -8.80 -16.64 -5.09
N ALA A 176 -9.74 -17.28 -5.80
CA ALA A 176 -10.91 -16.58 -6.36
C ALA A 176 -11.74 -15.90 -5.27
N VAL A 177 -12.01 -16.57 -4.15
CA VAL A 177 -12.74 -15.97 -3.01
C VAL A 177 -11.99 -14.75 -2.45
N LEU A 178 -10.67 -14.84 -2.27
CA LEU A 178 -9.86 -13.70 -1.81
C LEU A 178 -9.93 -12.52 -2.79
N MET A 179 -9.91 -12.76 -4.09
CA MET A 179 -10.04 -11.72 -5.11
C MET A 179 -11.43 -11.06 -5.07
N TYR A 180 -12.51 -11.83 -4.86
CA TYR A 180 -13.85 -11.27 -4.66
C TYR A 180 -13.93 -10.39 -3.41
N LEU A 181 -13.38 -10.84 -2.29
CA LEU A 181 -13.34 -10.06 -1.06
C LEU A 181 -12.55 -8.75 -1.24
N ALA A 182 -11.44 -8.80 -1.96
CA ALA A 182 -10.66 -7.63 -2.30
C ALA A 182 -11.45 -6.63 -3.16
N LEU A 183 -12.19 -7.11 -4.16
CA LEU A 183 -13.06 -6.27 -4.98
C LEU A 183 -14.16 -5.61 -4.16
N ILE A 184 -14.85 -6.38 -3.31
CA ILE A 184 -15.89 -5.85 -2.41
C ILE A 184 -15.31 -4.77 -1.49
N SER A 185 -14.13 -5.03 -0.90
CA SER A 185 -13.43 -4.05 -0.06
C SER A 185 -13.11 -2.77 -0.83
N THR A 186 -12.72 -2.87 -2.11
CA THR A 186 -12.44 -1.70 -2.96
C THR A 186 -13.70 -0.89 -3.24
N ILE A 187 -14.84 -1.54 -3.53
CA ILE A 187 -16.13 -0.87 -3.72
C ILE A 187 -16.55 -0.12 -2.45
N LEU A 188 -16.41 -0.76 -1.28
CA LEU A 188 -16.73 -0.14 0.01
C LEU A 188 -15.80 1.06 0.30
N THR A 189 -14.51 0.93 -0.05
CA THR A 189 -13.54 2.02 0.09
C THR A 189 -13.91 3.20 -0.79
N PHE A 190 -14.24 2.95 -2.05
CA PHE A 190 -14.68 3.99 -2.99
C PHE A 190 -15.94 4.70 -2.49
N TYR A 191 -16.93 3.93 -2.03
CA TYR A 191 -18.15 4.50 -1.42
C TYR A 191 -17.84 5.38 -0.19
N ALA A 192 -16.92 4.92 0.69
CA ALA A 192 -16.51 5.70 1.86
C ALA A 192 -15.84 7.03 1.47
N TYR A 193 -15.01 7.04 0.41
CA TYR A 193 -14.41 8.26 -0.10
C TYR A 193 -15.45 9.21 -0.72
N LEU A 194 -16.40 8.69 -1.50
CA LEU A 194 -17.49 9.50 -2.06
C LEU A 194 -18.31 10.16 -0.95
N LYS A 195 -18.67 9.38 0.09
CA LYS A 195 -19.41 9.91 1.24
C LYS A 195 -18.61 10.98 1.98
N LYS A 196 -17.31 10.80 2.18
CA LYS A 196 -16.45 11.80 2.83
C LYS A 196 -16.26 13.04 1.96
N GLY A 197 -16.15 12.88 0.63
CA GLY A 197 -16.02 13.98 -0.33
C GLY A 197 -17.29 14.80 -0.51
N SER A 198 -18.48 14.23 -0.31
CA SER A 198 -19.75 14.96 -0.42
C SER A 198 -19.88 16.09 0.61
N TYR A 199 -19.23 15.98 1.77
CA TYR A 199 -19.24 17.05 2.78
C TYR A 199 -18.34 18.25 2.39
N VAL A 200 -17.40 18.08 1.45
CA VAL A 200 -16.52 19.17 0.97
C VAL A 200 -17.22 20.05 -0.06
N PHE A 201 -18.31 19.58 -0.67
CA PHE A 201 -19.06 20.29 -1.70
C PHE A 201 -20.38 20.87 -1.18
N THR A 202 -20.70 20.72 0.10
CA THR A 202 -21.97 21.20 0.71
C THR A 202 -21.81 22.41 1.61
N ASP A 203 -20.60 22.95 1.78
CA ASP A 203 -20.27 24.24 2.41
C ASP A 203 -19.73 25.20 1.32
#